data_696bcb4931ed76700b93d8147a32726b
#
_entry.id   696bcb4931ed76700b93d8147a32726b
#
_cell.length_a   1.000
_cell.length_b   1.000
_cell.length_c   1.000
_cell.angle_alpha   90.00
_cell.angle_beta   90.00
_cell.angle_gamma   90.00
#
_symmetry.space_group_name_H-M   'P 1'
#
loop_
_entity.id
_entity.type
_entity.pdbx_description
1 polymer ?
#
loop_
_entity_poly.entity_id
_entity_poly.type
_entity_poly.pdbx_seq_one_letter_code
_entity_poly.pdbx_strand_id
1 'polypeptide(L)'
;MEDLLALTDYISVLLGKEKVILIGHSNGTYIGMQAADKAPEKYEAYIGIGQMSNQVESEIESLNYVINQAQEADNTDDVLYLQELTEKIKKGEMFTPRNSIMKYGGSVRLIDNPDGDNLGILLSSEYNLLDLIRYYLGVSYSQKVLIDDIIKNLLPTNVKKLELPVYFVMGKYDYMTTSNEAKKYFDMIEANKKEFITFERSAHYPQFEEKEKFFEWMCNTFLE
;
A
#
# COMPACT_ATOMS: atom_id res chain seq x y z
N MET A 1 1.50 -11.97 10.43
CA MET A 1 2.88 -11.56 10.76
C MET A 1 3.81 -12.77 10.99
N GLU A 2 3.47 -13.76 11.81
CA GLU A 2 4.33 -14.94 12.07
C GLU A 2 4.73 -15.68 10.78
N ASP A 3 3.81 -15.85 9.83
CA ASP A 3 4.10 -16.49 8.54
C ASP A 3 5.13 -15.69 7.71
N LEU A 4 5.09 -14.35 7.77
CA LEU A 4 6.09 -13.50 7.10
C LEU A 4 7.47 -13.68 7.73
N LEU A 5 7.58 -13.75 9.06
CA LEU A 5 8.85 -13.99 9.74
C LEU A 5 9.41 -15.37 9.42
N ALA A 6 8.56 -16.41 9.43
CA ALA A 6 8.97 -17.75 9.04
C ALA A 6 9.42 -17.83 7.56
N LEU A 7 8.72 -17.14 6.66
CA LEU A 7 9.13 -17.03 5.26
C LEU A 7 10.46 -16.29 5.12
N THR A 8 10.67 -15.22 5.89
CA THR A 8 11.94 -14.48 5.91
C THR A 8 13.10 -15.40 6.29
N ASP A 9 12.94 -16.21 7.34
CA ASP A 9 13.96 -17.17 7.77
C ASP A 9 14.26 -18.19 6.67
N TYR A 10 13.21 -18.73 6.05
CA TYR A 10 13.37 -19.67 4.94
C TYR A 10 14.13 -19.07 3.76
N ILE A 11 13.77 -17.84 3.33
CA ILE A 11 14.41 -17.13 2.22
C ILE A 11 15.87 -16.79 2.56
N SER A 12 16.15 -16.33 3.77
CA SER A 12 17.51 -16.02 4.23
C SER A 12 18.41 -17.26 4.15
N VAL A 13 17.94 -18.41 4.60
CA VAL A 13 18.68 -19.68 4.48
C VAL A 13 18.87 -20.07 3.01
N LEU A 14 17.81 -19.97 2.20
CA LEU A 14 17.86 -20.32 0.77
C LEU A 14 18.87 -19.48 0.00
N LEU A 15 18.95 -18.18 0.31
CA LEU A 15 19.86 -17.23 -0.35
C LEU A 15 21.26 -17.20 0.29
N GLY A 16 21.47 -17.86 1.43
CA GLY A 16 22.72 -17.76 2.20
C GLY A 16 23.01 -16.33 2.68
N LYS A 17 21.96 -15.57 3.02
CA LYS A 17 22.02 -14.19 3.51
C LYS A 17 21.58 -14.11 4.95
N GLU A 18 22.27 -13.34 5.77
CA GLU A 18 21.86 -13.07 7.15
C GLU A 18 20.65 -12.14 7.22
N LYS A 19 20.57 -11.19 6.29
CA LYS A 19 19.49 -10.20 6.18
C LYS A 19 18.97 -10.10 4.77
N VAL A 20 17.71 -9.71 4.65
CA VAL A 20 17.06 -9.41 3.36
C VAL A 20 16.43 -8.02 3.39
N ILE A 21 16.19 -7.43 2.21
CA ILE A 21 15.40 -6.20 2.10
C ILE A 21 13.92 -6.60 2.14
N LEU A 22 13.16 -5.97 3.03
CA LEU A 22 11.73 -6.17 3.14
C LEU A 22 10.98 -5.09 2.37
N ILE A 23 10.26 -5.50 1.33
CA ILE A 23 9.42 -4.59 0.53
C ILE A 23 7.95 -4.92 0.79
N GLY A 24 7.19 -3.94 1.28
CA GLY A 24 5.73 -4.01 1.37
C GLY A 24 5.08 -3.08 0.35
N HIS A 25 3.95 -3.50 -0.23
CA HIS A 25 3.11 -2.65 -1.08
C HIS A 25 1.69 -2.62 -0.53
N SER A 26 1.09 -1.41 -0.41
CA SER A 26 -0.29 -1.26 0.05
C SER A 26 -0.54 -1.96 1.40
N ASN A 27 -1.50 -2.87 1.50
CA ASN A 27 -1.74 -3.67 2.71
C ASN A 27 -0.50 -4.44 3.20
N GLY A 28 0.43 -4.78 2.29
CA GLY A 28 1.71 -5.39 2.64
C GLY A 28 2.59 -4.49 3.49
N THR A 29 2.42 -3.17 3.41
CA THR A 29 3.16 -2.23 4.26
C THR A 29 2.72 -2.30 5.72
N TYR A 30 1.44 -2.57 5.97
CA TYR A 30 0.92 -2.75 7.32
C TYR A 30 1.57 -3.94 8.04
N ILE A 31 1.68 -5.07 7.34
CA ILE A 31 2.29 -6.29 7.90
C ILE A 31 3.82 -6.15 7.93
N GLY A 32 4.41 -5.60 6.86
CA GLY A 32 5.86 -5.44 6.73
C GLY A 32 6.44 -4.51 7.78
N MET A 33 5.78 -3.39 8.07
CA MET A 33 6.21 -2.45 9.11
C MET A 33 6.24 -3.09 10.49
N GLN A 34 5.21 -3.86 10.85
CA GLN A 34 5.16 -4.60 12.11
C GLN A 34 6.20 -5.72 12.19
N ALA A 35 6.49 -6.39 11.07
CA ALA A 35 7.53 -7.41 11.02
C ALA A 35 8.93 -6.79 11.17
N ALA A 36 9.17 -5.63 10.54
CA ALA A 36 10.41 -4.87 10.67
C ALA A 36 10.63 -4.35 12.10
N ASP A 37 9.58 -3.95 12.82
CA ASP A 37 9.62 -3.57 14.22
C ASP A 37 9.91 -4.77 15.14
N LYS A 38 9.25 -5.89 14.88
CA LYS A 38 9.35 -7.11 15.73
C LYS A 38 10.69 -7.84 15.59
N ALA A 39 11.29 -7.84 14.41
CA ALA A 39 12.51 -8.60 14.11
C ALA A 39 13.46 -7.79 13.21
N PRO A 40 13.94 -6.62 13.66
CA PRO A 40 14.80 -5.73 12.86
C PRO A 40 16.12 -6.38 12.44
N GLU A 41 16.58 -7.38 13.19
CA GLU A 41 17.82 -8.11 12.90
C GLU A 41 17.74 -8.95 11.63
N LYS A 42 16.54 -9.27 11.14
CA LYS A 42 16.32 -10.06 9.90
C LYS A 42 16.39 -9.21 8.62
N TYR A 43 16.34 -7.88 8.76
CA TYR A 43 16.18 -6.99 7.61
C TYR A 43 17.33 -6.00 7.49
N GLU A 44 17.81 -5.83 6.27
CA GLU A 44 18.79 -4.81 5.90
C GLU A 44 18.13 -3.43 5.78
N ALA A 45 16.93 -3.40 5.23
CA ALA A 45 16.10 -2.20 5.08
C ALA A 45 14.62 -2.58 4.96
N TYR A 46 13.76 -1.61 5.27
CA TYR A 46 12.33 -1.65 4.97
C TYR A 46 11.98 -0.63 3.88
N ILE A 47 11.24 -1.08 2.87
CA ILE A 47 10.71 -0.24 1.78
C ILE A 47 9.20 -0.37 1.77
N GLY A 48 8.49 0.72 2.06
CA GLY A 48 7.03 0.79 1.97
C GLY A 48 6.60 1.52 0.69
N ILE A 49 5.99 0.81 -0.25
CA ILE A 49 5.43 1.36 -1.49
C ILE A 49 3.93 1.55 -1.28
N GLY A 50 3.39 2.74 -1.55
CA GLY A 50 2.01 3.03 -1.17
C GLY A 50 1.82 2.79 0.32
N GLN A 51 2.64 3.44 1.14
CA GLN A 51 2.75 3.18 2.58
C GLN A 51 1.47 3.54 3.32
N MET A 52 0.90 2.57 4.02
CA MET A 52 -0.22 2.80 4.94
C MET A 52 0.23 3.57 6.18
N SER A 53 -0.67 4.39 6.71
CA SER A 53 -0.42 5.26 7.86
C SER A 53 -1.64 5.33 8.79
N ASN A 54 -2.21 6.51 8.99
CA ASN A 54 -3.52 6.67 9.63
C ASN A 54 -4.61 6.36 8.59
N GLN A 55 -5.13 5.14 8.64
CA GLN A 55 -6.08 4.68 7.62
C GLN A 55 -7.37 5.49 7.59
N VAL A 56 -7.88 5.92 8.73
CA VAL A 56 -9.13 6.70 8.80
C VAL A 56 -8.97 8.06 8.11
N GLU A 57 -7.89 8.77 8.42
CA GLU A 57 -7.60 10.08 7.78
C GLU A 57 -7.30 9.92 6.29
N SER A 58 -6.58 8.86 5.91
CA SER A 58 -6.33 8.53 4.51
C SER A 58 -7.62 8.30 3.73
N GLU A 59 -8.59 7.58 4.32
CA GLU A 59 -9.89 7.35 3.67
C GLU A 59 -10.72 8.62 3.54
N ILE A 60 -10.67 9.52 4.52
CA ILE A 60 -11.32 10.84 4.44
C ILE A 60 -10.71 11.70 3.34
N GLU A 61 -9.38 11.70 3.24
CA GLU A 61 -8.66 12.41 2.17
C GLU A 61 -9.02 11.86 0.80
N SER A 62 -9.05 10.52 0.66
CA SER A 62 -9.46 9.83 -0.57
C SER A 62 -10.90 10.18 -0.96
N LEU A 63 -11.83 10.19 -0.01
CA LEU A 63 -13.22 10.56 -0.24
C LEU A 63 -13.35 12.00 -0.74
N ASN A 64 -12.67 12.94 -0.09
CA ASN A 64 -12.68 14.34 -0.50
C ASN A 64 -12.13 14.50 -1.92
N TYR A 65 -11.06 13.79 -2.27
CA TYR A 65 -10.51 13.78 -3.61
C TYR A 65 -11.53 13.30 -4.64
N VAL A 66 -12.15 12.14 -4.44
CA VAL A 66 -13.10 11.60 -5.43
C VAL A 66 -14.37 12.43 -5.55
N ILE A 67 -14.85 13.06 -4.46
CA ILE A 67 -15.97 14.01 -4.52
C ILE A 67 -15.60 15.24 -5.36
N ASN A 68 -14.42 15.82 -5.13
CA ASN A 68 -13.97 16.97 -5.89
C ASN A 68 -13.81 16.65 -7.38
N GLN A 69 -13.22 15.48 -7.70
CA GLN A 69 -13.06 15.05 -9.08
C GLN A 69 -14.43 14.75 -9.76
N ALA A 70 -15.39 14.21 -9.02
CA ALA A 70 -16.74 14.00 -9.53
C ALA A 70 -17.45 15.34 -9.81
N GLN A 71 -17.25 16.34 -8.95
CA GLN A 71 -17.76 17.70 -9.17
C GLN A 71 -17.13 18.38 -10.38
N GLU A 72 -15.81 18.30 -10.53
CA GLU A 72 -15.07 18.84 -11.70
C GLU A 72 -15.50 18.17 -13.03
N ALA A 73 -15.96 16.91 -12.96
CA ALA A 73 -16.47 16.15 -14.10
C ALA A 73 -17.98 16.32 -14.32
N ASP A 74 -18.66 17.22 -13.59
CA ASP A 74 -20.11 17.41 -13.59
C ASP A 74 -20.92 16.12 -13.33
N ASN A 75 -20.33 15.13 -12.63
CA ASN A 75 -20.95 13.84 -12.35
C ASN A 75 -21.75 13.89 -11.04
N THR A 76 -22.97 14.42 -11.14
CA THR A 76 -23.85 14.60 -9.98
C THR A 76 -24.21 13.29 -9.28
N ASP A 77 -24.35 12.19 -10.01
CA ASP A 77 -24.73 10.88 -9.45
C ASP A 77 -23.60 10.35 -8.55
N ASP A 78 -22.34 10.44 -8.97
CA ASP A 78 -21.19 10.06 -8.14
C ASP A 78 -21.08 10.98 -6.91
N VAL A 79 -21.30 12.28 -7.07
CA VAL A 79 -21.25 13.22 -5.94
C VAL A 79 -22.29 12.83 -4.86
N LEU A 80 -23.54 12.60 -5.25
CA LEU A 80 -24.60 12.20 -4.32
C LEU A 80 -24.26 10.85 -3.64
N TYR A 81 -23.86 9.86 -4.44
CA TYR A 81 -23.45 8.55 -3.92
C TYR A 81 -22.33 8.65 -2.88
N LEU A 82 -21.26 9.39 -3.20
CA LEU A 82 -20.11 9.53 -2.29
C LEU A 82 -20.44 10.32 -1.03
N GLN A 83 -21.33 11.33 -1.14
CA GLN A 83 -21.79 12.10 0.00
C GLN A 83 -22.61 11.25 0.99
N GLU A 84 -23.42 10.32 0.51
CA GLU A 84 -24.16 9.38 1.36
C GLU A 84 -23.26 8.48 2.21
N LEU A 85 -22.03 8.18 1.71
CA LEU A 85 -21.07 7.32 2.41
C LEU A 85 -20.22 8.08 3.44
N THR A 86 -20.23 9.41 3.41
CA THR A 86 -19.30 10.27 4.17
C THR A 86 -19.27 9.93 5.66
N GLU A 87 -20.43 9.80 6.31
CA GLU A 87 -20.48 9.55 7.76
C GLU A 87 -19.95 8.17 8.15
N LYS A 88 -20.14 7.15 7.31
CA LYS A 88 -19.62 5.80 7.53
C LYS A 88 -18.10 5.77 7.39
N ILE A 89 -17.57 6.46 6.37
CA ILE A 89 -16.13 6.55 6.12
C ILE A 89 -15.44 7.31 7.26
N LYS A 90 -15.98 8.45 7.69
CA LYS A 90 -15.45 9.22 8.82
C LYS A 90 -15.41 8.44 10.14
N LYS A 91 -16.34 7.51 10.33
CA LYS A 91 -16.35 6.62 11.50
C LYS A 91 -15.44 5.41 11.37
N GLY A 92 -14.79 5.22 10.23
CA GLY A 92 -13.98 4.03 9.93
C GLY A 92 -14.81 2.75 9.73
N GLU A 93 -16.12 2.89 9.46
CA GLU A 93 -17.01 1.74 9.25
C GLU A 93 -16.87 1.14 7.84
N MET A 94 -16.29 1.91 6.91
CA MET A 94 -16.00 1.48 5.54
C MET A 94 -14.90 2.33 4.91
N PHE A 95 -14.28 1.78 3.89
CA PHE A 95 -13.31 2.49 3.06
C PHE A 95 -14.02 3.22 1.90
N THR A 96 -13.39 4.29 1.41
CA THR A 96 -13.79 4.97 0.18
C THR A 96 -13.84 3.97 -0.97
N PRO A 97 -14.92 3.95 -1.78
CA PRO A 97 -15.07 2.97 -2.85
C PRO A 97 -13.88 2.97 -3.81
N ARG A 98 -13.16 1.86 -3.88
CA ARG A 98 -11.94 1.72 -4.70
C ARG A 98 -12.20 1.98 -6.18
N ASN A 99 -13.38 1.58 -6.67
CA ASN A 99 -13.79 1.87 -8.05
C ASN A 99 -13.91 3.37 -8.32
N SER A 100 -14.34 4.17 -7.33
CA SER A 100 -14.39 5.63 -7.47
C SER A 100 -12.98 6.23 -7.49
N ILE A 101 -12.07 5.74 -6.64
CA ILE A 101 -10.67 6.19 -6.66
C ILE A 101 -10.02 5.85 -8.00
N MET A 102 -10.25 4.65 -8.54
CA MET A 102 -9.76 4.23 -9.85
C MET A 102 -10.33 5.08 -10.98
N LYS A 103 -11.65 5.29 -10.99
CA LYS A 103 -12.35 6.10 -12.00
C LYS A 103 -11.75 7.49 -12.13
N TYR A 104 -11.31 8.08 -11.03
CA TYR A 104 -10.75 9.43 -11.00
C TYR A 104 -9.22 9.49 -10.91
N GLY A 105 -8.53 8.38 -11.25
CA GLY A 105 -7.07 8.36 -11.42
C GLY A 105 -6.27 8.42 -10.12
N GLY A 106 -6.88 8.09 -8.99
CA GLY A 106 -6.21 8.01 -7.68
C GLY A 106 -5.58 6.65 -7.37
N SER A 107 -5.73 5.67 -8.27
CA SER A 107 -5.11 4.34 -8.16
C SER A 107 -4.00 4.14 -9.19
N VAL A 108 -4.28 4.33 -10.48
CA VAL A 108 -3.31 4.24 -11.59
C VAL A 108 -3.51 5.38 -12.57
N ARG A 109 -2.44 5.78 -13.26
CA ARG A 109 -2.45 6.91 -14.20
C ARG A 109 -1.72 6.63 -15.51
N LEU A 110 -0.65 5.85 -15.49
CA LEU A 110 0.28 5.68 -16.61
C LEU A 110 0.28 4.28 -17.20
N ILE A 111 -0.40 3.36 -16.58
CA ILE A 111 -0.54 1.95 -17.02
C ILE A 111 -2.00 1.54 -16.92
N ASP A 112 -2.35 0.43 -17.59
CA ASP A 112 -3.63 -0.21 -17.37
C ASP A 112 -3.72 -0.75 -15.93
N ASN A 113 -4.95 -0.77 -15.39
CA ASN A 113 -5.13 -1.17 -13.99
C ASN A 113 -4.69 -2.62 -13.75
N PRO A 114 -3.64 -2.88 -12.94
CA PRO A 114 -3.14 -4.23 -12.68
C PRO A 114 -4.11 -5.08 -11.84
N ASP A 115 -5.01 -4.45 -11.05
CA ASP A 115 -5.94 -5.17 -10.17
C ASP A 115 -7.09 -5.86 -10.93
N GLY A 116 -7.25 -5.58 -12.21
CA GLY A 116 -8.35 -6.11 -13.04
C GLY A 116 -7.97 -7.26 -13.97
N ASP A 117 -6.72 -7.72 -13.97
CA ASP A 117 -6.24 -8.73 -14.92
C ASP A 117 -6.62 -10.17 -14.54
N ASN A 118 -7.94 -10.42 -14.50
CA ASN A 118 -8.47 -11.77 -14.30
C ASN A 118 -8.12 -12.71 -15.46
N LEU A 119 -7.96 -12.16 -16.66
CA LEU A 119 -7.56 -12.94 -17.83
C LEU A 119 -6.12 -13.39 -17.74
N GLY A 120 -5.22 -12.55 -17.22
CA GLY A 120 -3.83 -12.90 -16.95
C GLY A 120 -3.72 -14.07 -15.97
N ILE A 121 -4.55 -14.09 -14.90
CA ILE A 121 -4.58 -15.20 -13.94
C ILE A 121 -5.07 -16.49 -14.63
N LEU A 122 -6.15 -16.42 -15.44
CA LEU A 122 -6.70 -17.58 -16.12
C LEU A 122 -5.79 -18.15 -17.21
N LEU A 123 -5.00 -17.31 -17.87
CA LEU A 123 -4.05 -17.70 -18.92
C LEU A 123 -2.66 -18.05 -18.36
N SER A 124 -2.42 -17.86 -17.08
CA SER A 124 -1.16 -18.21 -16.45
C SER A 124 -0.97 -19.73 -16.40
N SER A 125 0.24 -20.20 -16.69
CA SER A 125 0.63 -21.60 -16.51
C SER A 125 0.72 -21.99 -15.03
N GLU A 126 0.79 -21.03 -14.13
CA GLU A 126 1.00 -21.21 -12.68
C GLU A 126 -0.31 -21.37 -11.91
N TYR A 127 -1.45 -20.93 -12.49
CA TYR A 127 -2.74 -20.91 -11.82
C TYR A 127 -3.81 -21.68 -12.62
N ASN A 128 -4.77 -22.23 -11.90
CA ASN A 128 -5.94 -22.90 -12.47
C ASN A 128 -7.24 -22.25 -11.99
N LEU A 129 -8.38 -22.68 -12.52
CA LEU A 129 -9.69 -22.11 -12.16
C LEU A 129 -10.01 -22.22 -10.65
N LEU A 130 -9.57 -23.28 -9.98
CA LEU A 130 -9.77 -23.42 -8.52
C LEU A 130 -8.94 -22.39 -7.75
N ASP A 131 -7.75 -22.06 -8.23
CA ASP A 131 -6.92 -21.04 -7.60
C ASP A 131 -7.53 -19.65 -7.76
N LEU A 132 -8.17 -19.36 -8.90
CA LEU A 132 -8.93 -18.13 -9.07
C LEU A 132 -10.08 -18.02 -8.05
N ILE A 133 -10.85 -19.09 -7.86
CA ILE A 133 -11.92 -19.10 -6.86
C ILE A 133 -11.37 -18.92 -5.45
N ARG A 134 -10.30 -19.63 -5.11
CA ARG A 134 -9.60 -19.51 -3.81
C ARG A 134 -9.04 -18.10 -3.59
N TYR A 135 -8.52 -17.49 -4.63
CA TYR A 135 -8.04 -16.11 -4.59
C TYR A 135 -9.15 -15.15 -4.16
N TYR A 136 -10.30 -15.15 -4.82
CA TYR A 136 -11.41 -14.26 -4.47
C TYR A 136 -11.99 -14.52 -3.09
N LEU A 137 -12.12 -15.78 -2.70
CA LEU A 137 -12.57 -16.13 -1.35
C LEU A 137 -11.54 -15.69 -0.30
N GLY A 138 -10.25 -15.89 -0.58
CA GLY A 138 -9.16 -15.48 0.30
C GLY A 138 -9.07 -13.97 0.45
N VAL A 139 -9.16 -13.22 -0.65
CA VAL A 139 -9.19 -11.75 -0.62
C VAL A 139 -10.36 -11.23 0.19
N SER A 140 -11.58 -11.75 -0.07
CA SER A 140 -12.79 -11.34 0.67
C SER A 140 -12.68 -11.64 2.18
N TYR A 141 -12.16 -12.79 2.54
CA TYR A 141 -11.94 -13.17 3.94
C TYR A 141 -10.89 -12.27 4.60
N SER A 142 -9.73 -12.12 3.94
CA SER A 142 -8.61 -11.33 4.46
C SER A 142 -8.98 -9.87 4.64
N GLN A 143 -9.67 -9.27 3.67
CA GLN A 143 -10.13 -7.89 3.78
C GLN A 143 -11.03 -7.70 5.00
N LYS A 144 -11.99 -8.60 5.21
CA LYS A 144 -12.91 -8.51 6.36
C LYS A 144 -12.19 -8.57 7.71
N VAL A 145 -11.15 -9.41 7.83
CA VAL A 145 -10.40 -9.58 9.08
C VAL A 145 -9.39 -8.44 9.27
N LEU A 146 -8.67 -8.07 8.19
CA LEU A 146 -7.59 -7.08 8.27
C LEU A 146 -8.11 -5.65 8.42
N ILE A 147 -9.25 -5.29 7.83
CA ILE A 147 -9.81 -3.94 7.94
C ILE A 147 -10.05 -3.56 9.40
N ASP A 148 -10.68 -4.44 10.16
CA ASP A 148 -10.95 -4.21 11.58
C ASP A 148 -9.65 -4.04 12.39
N ASP A 149 -8.62 -4.83 12.07
CA ASP A 149 -7.32 -4.75 12.74
C ASP A 149 -6.59 -3.46 12.38
N ILE A 150 -6.56 -3.09 11.10
CA ILE A 150 -5.91 -1.87 10.60
C ILE A 150 -6.52 -0.61 11.24
N ILE A 151 -7.85 -0.54 11.34
CA ILE A 151 -8.53 0.62 11.92
C ILE A 151 -8.29 0.73 13.42
N LYS A 152 -8.25 -0.40 14.14
CA LYS A 152 -8.01 -0.43 15.59
C LYS A 152 -6.55 -0.24 15.97
N ASN A 153 -5.63 -0.63 15.09
CA ASN A 153 -4.19 -0.69 15.34
C ASN A 153 -3.41 0.15 14.33
N LEU A 154 -3.66 1.46 14.29
CA LEU A 154 -3.02 2.39 13.35
C LEU A 154 -1.49 2.34 13.47
N LEU A 155 -0.78 2.24 12.34
CA LEU A 155 0.69 2.18 12.31
C LEU A 155 1.38 3.33 13.05
N PRO A 156 0.98 4.61 12.89
CA PRO A 156 1.62 5.71 13.60
C PRO A 156 1.52 5.62 15.13
N THR A 157 0.56 4.87 15.63
CA THR A 157 0.39 4.64 17.08
C THR A 157 1.26 3.49 17.56
N ASN A 158 1.38 2.42 16.76
CA ASN A 158 1.98 1.16 17.16
C ASN A 158 3.46 1.06 16.83
N VAL A 159 3.91 1.62 15.68
CA VAL A 159 5.30 1.58 15.24
C VAL A 159 5.82 3.01 15.13
N LYS A 160 6.47 3.47 16.20
CA LYS A 160 7.02 4.84 16.30
C LYS A 160 8.51 4.91 15.96
N LYS A 161 9.20 3.77 15.96
CA LYS A 161 10.63 3.68 15.71
C LYS A 161 10.94 2.37 14.98
N LEU A 162 11.93 2.42 14.08
CA LEU A 162 12.54 1.23 13.49
C LEU A 162 14.05 1.28 13.63
N GLU A 163 14.65 0.13 13.99
CA GLU A 163 16.10 -0.01 14.19
C GLU A 163 16.85 -0.31 12.88
N LEU A 164 16.24 -0.03 11.73
CA LEU A 164 16.79 -0.28 10.38
C LEU A 164 16.47 0.89 9.46
N PRO A 165 17.15 1.01 8.30
CA PRO A 165 16.83 2.01 7.28
C PRO A 165 15.40 1.89 6.77
N VAL A 166 14.70 3.02 6.61
CA VAL A 166 13.29 3.11 6.23
C VAL A 166 13.12 3.99 4.99
N TYR A 167 12.45 3.45 3.99
CA TYR A 167 12.16 4.15 2.74
C TYR A 167 10.67 4.12 2.46
N PHE A 168 10.04 5.29 2.32
CA PHE A 168 8.64 5.38 1.86
C PHE A 168 8.63 5.85 0.41
N VAL A 169 8.09 5.00 -0.47
CA VAL A 169 8.00 5.23 -1.91
C VAL A 169 6.55 5.50 -2.25
N MET A 170 6.22 6.74 -2.60
CA MET A 170 4.84 7.19 -2.78
C MET A 170 4.65 7.81 -4.15
N GLY A 171 3.58 7.44 -4.83
CA GLY A 171 3.10 8.23 -5.95
C GLY A 171 2.42 9.50 -5.47
N LYS A 172 2.64 10.60 -6.15
CA LYS A 172 2.06 11.92 -5.83
C LYS A 172 0.53 11.90 -5.83
N TYR A 173 -0.05 11.08 -6.69
CA TYR A 173 -1.48 10.97 -6.89
C TYR A 173 -2.06 9.69 -6.26
N ASP A 174 -1.36 9.13 -5.28
CA ASP A 174 -1.87 7.98 -4.54
C ASP A 174 -3.00 8.41 -3.58
N TYR A 175 -4.22 7.98 -3.92
CA TYR A 175 -5.41 8.12 -3.10
C TYR A 175 -6.00 6.76 -2.67
N MET A 176 -5.25 5.66 -2.88
CA MET A 176 -5.54 4.36 -2.27
C MET A 176 -4.98 4.29 -0.84
N THR A 177 -3.75 4.81 -0.67
CA THR A 177 -3.07 5.08 0.61
C THR A 177 -2.44 6.46 0.46
N THR A 178 -3.04 7.49 1.03
CA THR A 178 -2.70 8.86 0.60
C THR A 178 -1.27 9.25 0.92
N SER A 179 -0.60 9.84 -0.08
CA SER A 179 0.80 10.28 0.03
C SER A 179 0.99 11.30 1.16
N ASN A 180 -0.03 12.12 1.41
CA ASN A 180 -0.01 13.13 2.47
C ASN A 180 -0.01 12.49 3.87
N GLU A 181 -0.88 11.51 4.12
CA GLU A 181 -0.89 10.79 5.41
C GLU A 181 0.37 9.94 5.60
N ALA A 182 0.87 9.31 4.53
CA ALA A 182 2.17 8.62 4.56
C ALA A 182 3.32 9.59 4.92
N LYS A 183 3.30 10.82 4.41
CA LYS A 183 4.30 11.86 4.73
C LYS A 183 4.22 12.29 6.19
N LYS A 184 3.02 12.47 6.75
CA LYS A 184 2.84 12.78 8.18
C LYS A 184 3.43 11.67 9.05
N TYR A 185 3.18 10.41 8.70
CA TYR A 185 3.75 9.27 9.42
C TYR A 185 5.28 9.21 9.28
N PHE A 186 5.79 9.42 8.07
CA PHE A 186 7.24 9.50 7.82
C PHE A 186 7.92 10.56 8.69
N ASP A 187 7.29 11.71 8.87
CA ASP A 187 7.88 12.79 9.68
C ASP A 187 7.93 12.40 11.17
N MET A 188 6.97 11.60 11.64
CA MET A 188 6.89 11.17 13.05
C MET A 188 7.75 9.94 13.38
N ILE A 189 7.93 9.00 12.46
CA ILE A 189 8.66 7.76 12.73
C ILE A 189 10.15 8.06 12.94
N GLU A 190 10.74 7.44 13.96
CA GLU A 190 12.18 7.49 14.21
C GLU A 190 12.89 6.34 13.50
N ALA A 191 13.99 6.63 12.80
CA ALA A 191 14.87 5.62 12.20
C ALA A 191 16.28 6.20 12.05
N ASN A 192 17.30 5.32 12.06
CA ASN A 192 18.70 5.74 11.89
C ASN A 192 18.97 6.36 10.51
N LYS A 193 18.28 5.86 9.48
CA LYS A 193 18.24 6.40 8.12
C LYS A 193 16.82 6.34 7.64
N LYS A 194 16.29 7.42 7.10
CA LYS A 194 14.97 7.42 6.47
C LYS A 194 14.92 8.34 5.26
N GLU A 195 14.19 7.93 4.24
CA GLU A 195 14.01 8.69 3.00
C GLU A 195 12.57 8.59 2.51
N PHE A 196 12.00 9.70 2.06
CA PHE A 196 10.67 9.76 1.44
C PHE A 196 10.83 10.06 -0.03
N ILE A 197 10.49 9.11 -0.89
CA ILE A 197 10.69 9.18 -2.33
C ILE A 197 9.33 9.43 -3.01
N THR A 198 9.18 10.59 -3.64
CA THR A 198 7.96 10.94 -4.38
C THR A 198 8.13 10.67 -5.86
N PHE A 199 7.18 9.94 -6.43
CA PHE A 199 7.02 9.70 -7.85
C PHE A 199 5.96 10.66 -8.40
N GLU A 200 6.42 11.68 -9.13
CA GLU A 200 5.64 12.87 -9.47
C GLU A 200 4.49 12.64 -10.45
N ARG A 201 4.49 11.53 -11.17
CA ARG A 201 3.50 11.20 -12.20
C ARG A 201 2.61 10.03 -11.82
N SER A 202 3.02 9.23 -10.83
CA SER A 202 2.39 7.98 -10.43
C SER A 202 1.30 8.18 -9.38
N ALA A 203 0.41 7.18 -9.29
CA ALA A 203 -0.51 6.97 -8.20
C ALA A 203 -0.03 5.82 -7.29
N HIS A 204 -0.83 4.77 -7.08
CA HIS A 204 -0.57 3.71 -6.10
C HIS A 204 0.53 2.72 -6.49
N TYR A 205 0.96 2.73 -7.76
CA TYR A 205 1.90 1.74 -8.32
C TYR A 205 3.16 2.38 -8.92
N PRO A 206 3.90 3.23 -8.17
CA PRO A 206 5.06 3.94 -8.72
C PRO A 206 6.13 2.99 -9.29
N GLN A 207 6.30 1.79 -8.73
CA GLN A 207 7.22 0.75 -9.20
C GLN A 207 6.90 0.22 -10.60
N PHE A 208 5.66 0.37 -11.05
CA PHE A 208 5.21 -0.03 -12.38
C PHE A 208 4.97 1.17 -13.30
N GLU A 209 4.46 2.27 -12.76
CA GLU A 209 4.12 3.47 -13.52
C GLU A 209 5.36 4.28 -13.94
N GLU A 210 6.37 4.35 -13.09
CA GLU A 210 7.66 5.03 -13.36
C GLU A 210 8.81 4.05 -13.11
N LYS A 211 8.76 2.87 -13.76
CA LYS A 211 9.62 1.71 -13.51
C LYS A 211 11.12 1.99 -13.67
N GLU A 212 11.51 2.82 -14.66
CA GLU A 212 12.89 3.20 -14.89
C GLU A 212 13.45 3.99 -13.69
N LYS A 213 12.70 4.99 -13.23
CA LYS A 213 13.06 5.80 -12.06
C LYS A 213 13.13 4.95 -10.79
N PHE A 214 12.17 4.00 -10.62
CA PHE A 214 12.19 3.10 -9.49
C PHE A 214 13.41 2.17 -9.52
N PHE A 215 13.73 1.61 -10.68
CA PHE A 215 14.90 0.76 -10.87
C PHE A 215 16.21 1.52 -10.59
N GLU A 216 16.39 2.71 -11.16
CA GLU A 216 17.56 3.56 -10.90
C GLU A 216 17.71 3.87 -9.41
N TRP A 217 16.63 4.24 -8.75
CA TRP A 217 16.66 4.50 -7.30
C TRP A 217 17.07 3.26 -6.50
N MET A 218 16.53 2.08 -6.84
CA MET A 218 16.89 0.82 -6.18
C MET A 218 18.38 0.49 -6.37
N CYS A 219 18.91 0.63 -7.59
CA CYS A 219 20.31 0.38 -7.87
C CYS A 219 21.22 1.33 -7.08
N ASN A 220 20.94 2.63 -7.13
CA ASN A 220 21.75 3.64 -6.44
C ASN A 220 21.68 3.52 -4.91
N THR A 221 20.62 2.93 -4.37
CA THR A 221 20.45 2.81 -2.93
C THR A 221 21.07 1.53 -2.35
N PHE A 222 21.08 0.43 -3.12
CA PHE A 222 21.37 -0.90 -2.58
C PHE A 222 22.47 -1.68 -3.34
N LEU A 223 22.92 -1.22 -4.53
CA LEU A 223 23.93 -1.93 -5.33
C LEU A 223 25.27 -1.19 -5.42
N GLU A 224 25.36 0.03 -4.89
CA GLU A 224 26.62 0.76 -4.69
C GLU A 224 27.21 0.46 -3.30
#